data_59fbb1e67b6374a354bc9368388b4ecb
#
_entry.id   59fbb1e67b6374a354bc9368388b4ecb
#
_cell.length_a   1.000
_cell.length_b   1.000
_cell.length_c   1.000
_cell.angle_alpha   90.00
_cell.angle_beta   90.00
_cell.angle_gamma   90.00
#
_symmetry.space_group_name_H-M   'P 1'
#
loop_
_entity.id
_entity.type
_entity.pdbx_description
1 polymer ?
#
loop_
_entity_poly.entity_id
_entity_poly.type
_entity_poly.pdbx_seq_one_letter_code
_entity_poly.pdbx_strand_id
1 'polypeptide(L)'
;MYRIIHAFKEEKKIMTIEKVHEQRIKERRKMEHNINDTDDIVEKMRLLVADGTIWLTQKEIAELFQTTKKSIGMHIRFILKHGELDESVVVSYRLADRKQGTMQGKLQVRKTAHYNSDMVLAVARRVCSPRGRQFRRYDTAVLKEYLGRRFCQG
;
A
#
# COMPACT_ATOMS: atom_id res chain seq x y z
N MET A 1 43.24 0.00 -27.09
CA MET A 1 43.03 -1.03 -26.05
C MET A 1 42.16 -0.54 -24.87
N TYR A 2 42.39 0.63 -24.31
CA TYR A 2 41.61 1.18 -23.19
C TYR A 2 40.12 1.42 -23.49
N ARG A 3 39.75 1.85 -24.71
CA ARG A 3 38.37 2.08 -25.13
C ARG A 3 37.49 0.81 -25.17
N ILE A 4 38.05 -0.32 -25.54
CA ILE A 4 37.34 -1.59 -25.65
C ILE A 4 37.05 -2.16 -24.26
N ILE A 5 37.99 -2.03 -23.31
CA ILE A 5 37.82 -2.49 -21.92
C ILE A 5 36.77 -1.63 -21.19
N HIS A 6 36.71 -0.32 -21.48
CA HIS A 6 35.73 0.58 -20.90
C HIS A 6 34.30 0.26 -21.40
N ALA A 7 34.14 0.04 -22.71
CA ALA A 7 32.87 -0.35 -23.31
C ALA A 7 32.36 -1.69 -22.75
N PHE A 8 33.27 -2.68 -22.59
CA PHE A 8 32.90 -3.98 -21.99
C PHE A 8 32.49 -3.90 -20.52
N LYS A 9 33.06 -2.98 -19.74
CA LYS A 9 32.65 -2.71 -18.35
C LYS A 9 31.29 -2.02 -18.27
N GLU A 10 31.02 -1.09 -19.18
CA GLU A 10 29.72 -0.39 -19.27
C GLU A 10 28.60 -1.36 -19.70
N GLU A 11 28.83 -2.21 -20.71
CA GLU A 11 27.85 -3.21 -21.13
C GLU A 11 27.52 -4.21 -20.01
N LYS A 12 28.52 -4.69 -19.25
CA LYS A 12 28.31 -5.55 -18.10
C LYS A 12 27.49 -4.85 -16.99
N LYS A 13 27.74 -3.55 -16.80
CA LYS A 13 27.02 -2.75 -15.80
C LYS A 13 25.56 -2.53 -16.21
N ILE A 14 25.30 -2.25 -17.48
CA ILE A 14 23.95 -2.10 -18.05
C ILE A 14 23.19 -3.43 -17.95
N MET A 15 23.82 -4.56 -18.33
CA MET A 15 23.23 -5.89 -18.25
C MET A 15 22.91 -6.32 -16.80
N THR A 16 23.70 -5.84 -15.83
CA THR A 16 23.43 -6.09 -14.40
C THR A 16 22.24 -5.26 -13.92
N ILE A 17 22.09 -4.01 -14.37
CA ILE A 17 20.96 -3.13 -14.04
C ILE A 17 19.66 -3.69 -14.64
N GLU A 18 19.68 -4.15 -15.88
CA GLU A 18 18.52 -4.77 -16.53
C GLU A 18 18.07 -6.05 -15.83
N LYS A 19 18.99 -6.93 -15.44
CA LYS A 19 18.68 -8.11 -14.66
C LYS A 19 18.07 -7.80 -13.30
N VAL A 20 18.59 -6.79 -12.59
CA VAL A 20 18.04 -6.32 -11.31
C VAL A 20 16.64 -5.74 -11.50
N HIS A 21 16.42 -5.01 -12.59
CA HIS A 21 15.11 -4.43 -12.90
C HIS A 21 14.08 -5.51 -13.24
N GLU A 22 14.46 -6.48 -14.05
CA GLU A 22 13.62 -7.64 -14.39
C GLU A 22 13.29 -8.50 -13.17
N GLN A 23 14.26 -8.70 -12.28
CA GLN A 23 14.06 -9.39 -11.01
C GLN A 23 13.05 -8.68 -10.13
N ARG A 24 13.16 -7.34 -10.00
CA ARG A 24 12.20 -6.51 -9.27
C ARG A 24 10.78 -6.58 -9.85
N ILE A 25 10.64 -6.63 -11.18
CA ILE A 25 9.34 -6.80 -11.83
C ILE A 25 8.75 -8.19 -11.53
N LYS A 26 9.56 -9.25 -11.57
CA LYS A 26 9.13 -10.61 -11.23
C LYS A 26 8.72 -10.74 -9.77
N GLU A 27 9.49 -10.15 -8.86
CA GLU A 27 9.18 -10.10 -7.43
C GLU A 27 7.90 -9.32 -7.16
N ARG A 28 7.70 -8.17 -7.84
CA ARG A 28 6.49 -7.37 -7.74
C ARG A 28 5.25 -8.15 -8.20
N ARG A 29 5.30 -8.84 -9.34
CA ARG A 29 4.21 -9.71 -9.83
C ARG A 29 3.92 -10.86 -8.88
N LYS A 30 4.97 -11.46 -8.31
CA LYS A 30 4.83 -12.51 -7.30
C LYS A 30 4.20 -11.99 -6.01
N MET A 31 4.54 -10.75 -5.59
CA MET A 31 3.93 -10.08 -4.45
C MET A 31 2.45 -9.77 -4.70
N GLU A 32 2.09 -9.24 -5.87
CA GLU A 32 0.69 -8.99 -6.24
C GLU A 32 -0.15 -10.27 -6.23
N HIS A 33 0.42 -11.38 -6.67
CA HIS A 33 -0.25 -12.68 -6.63
C HIS A 33 -0.43 -13.18 -5.18
N ASN A 34 0.59 -13.05 -4.34
CA ASN A 34 0.53 -13.44 -2.93
C ASN A 34 -0.44 -12.58 -2.10
N ILE A 35 -0.61 -11.29 -2.42
CA ILE A 35 -1.57 -10.41 -1.74
C ILE A 35 -2.99 -10.95 -1.88
N ASN A 36 -3.33 -11.50 -3.04
CA ASN A 36 -4.67 -12.04 -3.31
C ASN A 36 -4.89 -13.42 -2.72
N ASP A 37 -3.84 -14.20 -2.52
CA ASP A 37 -3.90 -15.62 -2.12
C ASP A 37 -3.66 -15.84 -0.62
N THR A 38 -3.11 -14.87 0.12
CA THR A 38 -2.87 -15.01 1.55
C THR A 38 -4.00 -14.43 2.39
N ASP A 39 -4.47 -15.21 3.36
CA ASP A 39 -5.42 -14.73 4.38
C ASP A 39 -4.77 -13.96 5.52
N ASP A 40 -3.44 -13.91 5.57
CA ASP A 40 -2.71 -13.20 6.60
C ASP A 40 -2.67 -11.68 6.35
N ILE A 41 -3.34 -10.94 7.22
CA ILE A 41 -3.38 -9.47 7.18
C ILE A 41 -2.00 -8.84 7.35
N VAL A 42 -1.12 -9.47 8.10
CA VAL A 42 0.24 -8.97 8.35
C VAL A 42 1.06 -8.98 7.07
N GLU A 43 0.99 -10.08 6.31
CA GLU A 43 1.70 -10.19 5.04
C GLU A 43 1.13 -9.21 4.00
N LYS A 44 -0.19 -9.08 3.92
CA LYS A 44 -0.84 -8.06 3.07
C LYS A 44 -0.38 -6.64 3.40
N MET A 45 -0.34 -6.28 4.67
CA MET A 45 0.13 -4.96 5.11
C MET A 45 1.62 -4.75 4.83
N ARG A 46 2.44 -5.77 5.03
CA ARG A 46 3.87 -5.72 4.72
C ARG A 46 4.12 -5.43 3.24
N LEU A 47 3.40 -6.10 2.36
CA LEU A 47 3.49 -5.90 0.91
C LEU A 47 3.03 -4.50 0.50
N LEU A 48 1.93 -4.01 1.06
CA LEU A 48 1.41 -2.65 0.81
C LEU A 48 2.41 -1.56 1.21
N VAL A 49 3.07 -1.72 2.35
CA VAL A 49 4.07 -0.75 2.84
C VAL A 49 5.37 -0.82 2.04
N ALA A 50 5.83 -2.03 1.69
CA ALA A 50 7.07 -2.22 0.95
C ALA A 50 7.03 -1.63 -0.46
N ASP A 51 5.88 -1.68 -1.13
CA ASP A 51 5.72 -1.09 -2.47
C ASP A 51 5.64 0.45 -2.42
N GLY A 52 5.05 1.03 -1.37
CA GLY A 52 4.94 2.49 -1.17
C GLY A 52 4.17 3.26 -2.26
N THR A 53 3.77 2.59 -3.33
CA THR A 53 3.07 3.16 -4.49
C THR A 53 1.60 2.76 -4.56
N ILE A 54 1.14 1.90 -3.66
CA ILE A 54 -0.21 1.36 -3.69
C ILE A 54 -1.19 2.34 -3.06
N TRP A 55 -2.21 2.68 -3.82
CA TRP A 55 -3.33 3.53 -3.43
C TRP A 55 -4.61 2.70 -3.43
N LEU A 56 -5.28 2.62 -2.29
CA LEU A 56 -6.50 1.84 -2.12
C LEU A 56 -7.72 2.73 -1.97
N THR A 57 -8.84 2.28 -2.53
CA THR A 57 -10.14 2.88 -2.30
C THR A 57 -10.68 2.48 -0.92
N GLN A 58 -11.63 3.24 -0.41
CA GLN A 58 -12.32 2.91 0.85
C GLN A 58 -12.96 1.51 0.83
N LYS A 59 -13.39 1.04 -0.36
CA LYS A 59 -13.96 -0.30 -0.52
C LYS A 59 -12.89 -1.38 -0.36
N GLU A 60 -11.75 -1.24 -1.02
CA GLU A 60 -10.63 -2.17 -0.94
C GLU A 60 -10.05 -2.25 0.49
N ILE A 61 -9.97 -1.12 1.20
CA ILE A 61 -9.58 -1.10 2.61
C ILE A 61 -10.59 -1.87 3.48
N ALA A 62 -11.89 -1.72 3.21
CA ALA A 62 -12.93 -2.46 3.92
C ALA A 62 -12.84 -3.97 3.69
N GLU A 63 -12.57 -4.40 2.46
CA GLU A 63 -12.32 -5.79 2.10
C GLU A 63 -11.05 -6.34 2.77
N LEU A 64 -9.97 -5.57 2.76
CA LEU A 64 -8.70 -5.90 3.40
C LEU A 64 -8.88 -6.23 4.89
N PHE A 65 -9.63 -5.42 5.62
CA PHE A 65 -9.88 -5.61 7.06
C PHE A 65 -11.16 -6.40 7.39
N GLN A 66 -11.87 -6.91 6.38
CA GLN A 66 -13.14 -7.63 6.54
C GLN A 66 -14.15 -6.85 7.41
N THR A 67 -14.37 -5.60 7.05
CA THR A 67 -15.30 -4.68 7.71
C THR A 67 -16.15 -3.91 6.70
N THR A 68 -17.03 -3.05 7.19
CA THR A 68 -17.90 -2.26 6.31
C THR A 68 -17.22 -1.00 5.78
N LYS A 69 -17.55 -0.61 4.56
CA LYS A 69 -17.13 0.67 3.98
C LYS A 69 -17.48 1.87 4.88
N LYS A 70 -18.64 1.82 5.55
CA LYS A 70 -19.08 2.85 6.49
C LYS A 70 -18.13 3.00 7.68
N SER A 71 -17.69 1.88 8.26
CA SER A 71 -16.72 1.85 9.37
C SER A 71 -15.39 2.47 8.94
N ILE A 72 -14.86 2.08 7.79
CA ILE A 72 -13.62 2.65 7.24
C ILE A 72 -13.78 4.16 7.02
N GLY A 73 -14.87 4.61 6.43
CA GLY A 73 -15.15 6.04 6.21
C GLY A 73 -15.22 6.85 7.52
N MET A 74 -15.70 6.26 8.60
CA MET A 74 -15.67 6.92 9.91
C MET A 74 -14.24 7.09 10.42
N HIS A 75 -13.41 6.04 10.34
CA HIS A 75 -12.02 6.11 10.77
C HIS A 75 -11.21 7.11 9.95
N ILE A 76 -11.36 7.12 8.63
CA ILE A 76 -10.69 8.08 7.73
C ILE A 76 -11.06 9.51 8.10
N ARG A 77 -12.35 9.81 8.25
CA ARG A 77 -12.80 11.14 8.64
C ARG A 77 -12.28 11.56 10.02
N PHE A 78 -12.22 10.64 10.97
CA PHE A 78 -11.64 10.91 12.29
C PHE A 78 -10.16 11.28 12.18
N ILE A 79 -9.36 10.51 11.45
CA ILE A 79 -7.91 10.74 11.26
C ILE A 79 -7.67 12.13 10.64
N LEU A 80 -8.39 12.45 9.56
CA LEU A 80 -8.24 13.73 8.87
C LEU A 80 -8.73 14.92 9.73
N LYS A 81 -9.87 14.76 10.41
CA LYS A 81 -10.45 15.82 11.27
C LYS A 81 -9.53 16.18 12.44
N HIS A 82 -8.82 15.21 13.00
CA HIS A 82 -7.92 15.43 14.14
C HIS A 82 -6.48 15.78 13.70
N GLY A 83 -6.24 15.92 12.40
CA GLY A 83 -4.93 16.32 11.88
C GLY A 83 -3.82 15.28 12.08
N GLU A 84 -4.16 14.00 12.27
CA GLU A 84 -3.16 12.95 12.41
C GLU A 84 -2.38 12.73 11.11
N LEU A 85 -3.04 12.91 9.97
CA LEU A 85 -2.45 12.85 8.64
C LEU A 85 -2.96 14.03 7.80
N ASP A 86 -2.10 14.54 6.93
CA ASP A 86 -2.45 15.60 5.99
C ASP A 86 -3.19 15.03 4.78
N GLU A 87 -4.42 15.50 4.54
CA GLU A 87 -5.26 15.08 3.42
C GLU A 87 -4.55 15.24 2.07
N SER A 88 -3.79 16.32 1.90
CA SER A 88 -3.07 16.60 0.64
C SER A 88 -2.02 15.54 0.29
N VAL A 89 -1.50 14.84 1.29
CA VAL A 89 -0.47 13.81 1.14
C VAL A 89 -1.07 12.40 1.02
N VAL A 90 -2.11 12.13 1.81
CA VAL A 90 -2.62 10.76 1.98
C VAL A 90 -3.84 10.43 1.12
N VAL A 91 -4.46 11.43 0.49
CA VAL A 91 -5.65 11.25 -0.36
C VAL A 91 -5.38 11.70 -1.78
N SER A 92 -5.68 10.85 -2.74
CA SER A 92 -5.64 11.15 -4.17
C SER A 92 -7.01 10.91 -4.78
N TYR A 93 -7.49 11.86 -5.57
CA TYR A 93 -8.78 11.74 -6.24
C TYR A 93 -8.61 11.34 -7.69
N ARG A 94 -9.23 10.24 -8.09
CA ARG A 94 -9.25 9.76 -9.47
C ARG A 94 -10.66 9.83 -10.04
N LEU A 95 -10.75 10.24 -11.31
CA LEU A 95 -11.99 10.24 -12.05
C LEU A 95 -12.19 8.85 -12.65
N ALA A 96 -13.35 8.23 -12.38
CA ALA A 96 -13.74 6.96 -12.98
C ALA A 96 -14.98 7.18 -13.85
N ASP A 97 -14.84 6.83 -15.12
CA ASP A 97 -15.96 6.80 -16.06
C ASP A 97 -16.80 5.56 -15.79
N ARG A 98 -18.02 5.75 -15.31
CA ARG A 98 -18.99 4.66 -15.19
C ARG A 98 -19.98 4.78 -16.34
N LYS A 99 -19.96 3.82 -17.26
CA LYS A 99 -21.08 3.57 -18.17
C LYS A 99 -22.24 3.07 -17.32
N GLN A 100 -23.20 3.93 -17.02
CA GLN A 100 -24.45 3.51 -16.41
C GLN A 100 -25.38 3.04 -17.52
N GLY A 101 -25.72 1.74 -17.49
CA GLY A 101 -26.69 1.17 -18.39
C GLY A 101 -28.05 1.90 -18.31
N THR A 102 -28.67 2.10 -19.46
CA THR A 102 -30.10 2.40 -19.67
C THR A 102 -30.61 3.81 -19.33
N MET A 103 -29.91 4.90 -19.63
CA MET A 103 -30.57 6.14 -20.06
C MET A 103 -29.57 7.06 -20.73
N GLN A 104 -29.74 7.17 -22.04
CA GLN A 104 -29.24 8.20 -22.96
C GLN A 104 -28.12 9.12 -22.45
N GLY A 105 -26.86 8.82 -22.79
CA GLY A 105 -25.90 9.84 -23.21
C GLY A 105 -25.22 10.68 -22.13
N LYS A 106 -25.46 10.50 -20.81
CA LYS A 106 -24.72 11.21 -19.76
C LYS A 106 -23.68 10.31 -19.10
N LEU A 107 -22.42 10.50 -19.49
CA LEU A 107 -21.25 10.00 -18.76
C LEU A 107 -21.24 10.66 -17.38
N GLN A 108 -21.59 9.93 -16.33
CA GLN A 108 -21.38 10.42 -14.95
C GLN A 108 -19.95 10.16 -14.57
N VAL A 109 -19.13 11.19 -14.60
CA VAL A 109 -17.78 11.18 -14.07
C VAL A 109 -17.86 11.15 -12.55
N ARG A 110 -17.46 10.04 -11.94
CA ARG A 110 -17.45 9.90 -10.47
C ARG A 110 -16.04 10.08 -9.94
N LYS A 111 -15.87 11.06 -9.06
CA LYS A 111 -14.62 11.28 -8.34
C LYS A 111 -14.50 10.26 -7.21
N THR A 112 -13.48 9.41 -7.26
CA THR A 112 -13.23 8.37 -6.24
C THR A 112 -11.95 8.69 -5.48
N ALA A 113 -12.02 8.75 -4.15
CA ALA A 113 -10.87 8.93 -3.29
C ALA A 113 -10.07 7.63 -3.16
N HIS A 114 -8.76 7.76 -3.25
CA HIS A 114 -7.77 6.71 -3.03
C HIS A 114 -6.86 7.14 -1.89
N TYR A 115 -6.42 6.21 -1.07
CA TYR A 115 -5.66 6.42 0.15
C TYR A 115 -4.33 5.67 0.07
N ASN A 116 -3.26 6.33 0.52
CA ASN A 116 -1.92 5.74 0.53
C ASN A 116 -1.71 4.77 1.72
N SER A 117 -0.52 4.16 1.79
CA SER A 117 -0.16 3.22 2.86
C SER A 117 -0.24 3.82 4.26
N ASP A 118 0.09 5.11 4.44
CA ASP A 118 0.03 5.76 5.75
C ASP A 118 -1.39 5.82 6.30
N MET A 119 -2.35 6.18 5.44
CA MET A 119 -3.77 6.15 5.81
C MET A 119 -4.25 4.72 6.11
N VAL A 120 -3.83 3.73 5.31
CA VAL A 120 -4.19 2.32 5.55
C VAL A 120 -3.67 1.83 6.89
N LEU A 121 -2.42 2.16 7.25
CA LEU A 121 -1.82 1.85 8.55
C LEU A 121 -2.55 2.53 9.71
N ALA A 122 -2.89 3.81 9.59
CA ALA A 122 -3.63 4.55 10.60
C ALA A 122 -5.02 3.96 10.85
N VAL A 123 -5.71 3.54 9.79
CA VAL A 123 -7.00 2.83 9.86
C VAL A 123 -6.83 1.46 10.51
N ALA A 124 -5.79 0.70 10.14
CA ALA A 124 -5.49 -0.63 10.69
C ALA A 124 -5.39 -0.64 12.22
N ARG A 125 -4.83 0.41 12.80
CA ARG A 125 -4.69 0.59 14.25
C ARG A 125 -6.02 0.86 14.97
N ARG A 126 -7.06 1.28 14.24
CA ARG A 126 -8.35 1.70 14.81
C ARG A 126 -9.49 0.72 14.55
N VAL A 127 -9.42 -0.02 13.45
CA VAL A 127 -10.52 -0.88 13.03
C VAL A 127 -10.72 -2.06 13.99
N CYS A 128 -11.97 -2.26 14.42
CA CYS A 128 -12.34 -3.27 15.43
C CYS A 128 -12.72 -4.64 14.81
N SER A 129 -12.12 -5.02 13.69
CA SER A 129 -12.29 -6.33 13.08
C SER A 129 -11.30 -7.37 13.62
N PRO A 130 -11.54 -8.69 13.42
CA PRO A 130 -10.56 -9.71 13.74
C PRO A 130 -9.20 -9.48 13.09
N ARG A 131 -9.19 -9.06 11.81
CA ARG A 131 -7.96 -8.71 11.09
C ARG A 131 -7.28 -7.46 11.65
N GLY A 132 -8.03 -6.45 12.06
CA GLY A 132 -7.49 -5.27 12.74
C GLY A 132 -6.83 -5.61 14.09
N ARG A 133 -7.44 -6.54 14.86
CA ARG A 133 -6.82 -7.04 16.10
C ARG A 133 -5.54 -7.83 15.86
N GLN A 134 -5.52 -8.68 14.85
CA GLN A 134 -4.33 -9.43 14.44
C GLN A 134 -3.20 -8.48 14.05
N PHE A 135 -3.50 -7.47 13.23
CA PHE A 135 -2.53 -6.45 12.84
C PHE A 135 -1.96 -5.70 14.05
N ARG A 136 -2.80 -5.22 14.99
CA ARG A 136 -2.34 -4.48 16.18
C ARG A 136 -1.43 -5.31 17.09
N ARG A 137 -1.69 -6.62 17.25
CA ARG A 137 -0.79 -7.51 18.00
C ARG A 137 0.58 -7.58 17.37
N TYR A 138 0.63 -7.71 16.05
CA TYR A 138 1.88 -7.73 15.30
C TYR A 138 2.60 -6.38 15.37
N ASP A 139 1.92 -5.28 15.10
CA ASP A 139 2.47 -3.90 15.15
C ASP A 139 3.09 -3.60 16.53
N THR A 140 2.38 -3.98 17.60
CA THR A 140 2.87 -3.83 18.97
C THR A 140 4.13 -4.67 19.24
N ALA A 141 4.17 -5.90 18.76
CA ALA A 141 5.32 -6.79 18.96
C ALA A 141 6.56 -6.26 18.21
N VAL A 142 6.40 -5.84 16.97
CA VAL A 142 7.47 -5.24 16.14
C VAL A 142 8.00 -3.95 16.79
N LEU A 143 7.11 -3.08 17.27
CA LEU A 143 7.50 -1.83 17.91
C LEU A 143 8.28 -2.08 19.22
N LYS A 144 7.83 -3.04 20.03
CA LYS A 144 8.56 -3.44 21.26
C LYS A 144 9.94 -3.99 20.95
N GLU A 145 10.06 -4.83 19.94
CA GLU A 145 11.35 -5.38 19.50
C GLU A 145 12.29 -4.28 19.02
N TYR A 146 11.78 -3.36 18.19
CA TYR A 146 12.56 -2.24 17.68
C TYR A 146 13.06 -1.31 18.80
N LEU A 147 12.20 -0.95 19.73
CA LEU A 147 12.57 -0.11 20.88
C LEU A 147 13.56 -0.84 21.80
N GLY A 148 13.34 -2.13 22.08
CA GLY A 148 14.24 -2.94 22.89
C GLY A 148 15.66 -3.02 22.33
N ARG A 149 15.81 -3.21 21.03
CA ARG A 149 17.12 -3.24 20.36
C ARG A 149 17.87 -1.91 20.48
N ARG A 150 17.17 -0.79 20.38
CA ARG A 150 17.80 0.54 20.51
C ARG A 150 18.29 0.86 21.91
N PHE A 151 17.59 0.40 22.93
CA PHE A 151 17.99 0.63 24.33
C PHE A 151 19.09 -0.30 24.80
N CYS A 152 19.30 -1.46 24.16
CA CYS A 152 20.39 -2.39 24.49
C CYS A 152 21.74 -2.04 23.85
N GLN A 153 21.79 -1.03 22.97
CA GLN A 153 23.03 -0.56 22.32
C GLN A 153 23.61 0.73 22.92
N GLY A 154 23.04 1.15 24.04
CA GLY A 154 23.49 2.34 24.76
C GLY A 154 24.47 2.02 25.91
#